data_39b32c1dd41638b51056a68036b9a603
#
_entry.id   39b32c1dd41638b51056a68036b9a603
#
_cell.length_a   1.000
_cell.length_b   1.000
_cell.length_c   1.000
_cell.angle_alpha   90.00
_cell.angle_beta   90.00
_cell.angle_gamma   90.00
#
_symmetry.space_group_name_H-M   'P 1'
#
loop_
_entity.id
_entity.type
_entity.pdbx_description
1 polymer ?
#
loop_
_entity_poly.entity_id
_entity_poly.type
_entity_poly.pdbx_seq_one_letter_code
_entity_poly.pdbx_strand_id
1 'polypeptide(L)'
;STDQIRSGEDEAQLEAVFHLPDSHPLLRRLKLQDIIGQNESELILKRILSRSGRHRVYVNGSPCPLRVLEELGGTLVDIHGQHEQQSLLAATKQLDALDAFGRHFEMRGQYEQAYQGWKELRAQLDVLQTDVADRARREDMLRFQAQEIQQAGLGPDEEELLRSERQRLVHAHRLRELAHEAYVELQEDEQAVLTRLGRIGRTLAELAHTDPTMGDCEKAAAESAIELKELAGRLRDYADQLEADPDRQALVEDRLDLIQQLKKKYGGSVEAVLATGSLVQEELRLLDNRHERTAELAEQLAEAVRLLHTRSLQLSKKRLDAAKRMTTLVGAELAALKMEQAIFQVSVSSDESVEGLGPAGCDRVEFMLSSNPGEPPRPLGRVASGGELSRMMLALKTVLAEMDQVPVLVFDEIDTGVGGAVAAAMGTRLRKLGSFHQVFCITHLPQVASQAEHHLLVEKGLESRRTSTSVRTLKGMGREEEIARMLGGLTITKKVRETAAELIAGAKGQQSE
;
A
#
# COMPACT_ATOMS: atom_id res chain seq x y z
N SER A 1 22.13 24.55 20.68
CA SER A 1 23.58 24.45 20.53
C SER A 1 24.23 24.60 21.92
N THR A 2 25.44 24.11 22.08
CA THR A 2 26.23 24.26 23.34
C THR A 2 26.56 25.70 23.66
N ASP A 3 26.40 26.64 22.72
CA ASP A 3 26.59 28.07 22.87
C ASP A 3 25.59 28.72 23.86
N GLN A 4 24.47 28.04 24.11
CA GLN A 4 23.45 28.44 25.08
C GLN A 4 23.85 28.13 26.55
N ILE A 5 24.91 27.31 26.73
CA ILE A 5 25.43 27.02 28.07
C ILE A 5 26.27 28.19 28.55
N ARG A 6 25.92 28.71 29.72
CA ARG A 6 26.62 29.86 30.35
C ARG A 6 28.12 29.55 30.45
N SER A 7 28.94 30.56 30.17
CA SER A 7 30.41 30.43 30.30
C SER A 7 30.81 30.05 31.72
N GLY A 8 31.49 28.92 31.87
CA GLY A 8 31.91 28.37 33.15
C GLY A 8 30.99 27.32 33.76
N GLU A 9 29.84 27.03 33.12
CA GLU A 9 28.93 25.94 33.49
C GLU A 9 29.09 24.74 32.54
N ASP A 10 28.86 23.55 33.05
CA ASP A 10 28.98 22.31 32.25
C ASP A 10 27.64 21.90 31.57
N GLU A 11 26.53 22.35 32.17
CA GLU A 11 25.20 22.01 31.69
C GLU A 11 24.25 23.21 31.72
N ALA A 12 23.27 23.22 30.85
CA ALA A 12 22.12 24.09 30.90
C ALA A 12 20.84 23.28 30.89
N GLN A 13 19.88 23.66 31.73
CA GLN A 13 18.56 23.02 31.81
C GLN A 13 17.49 23.96 31.29
N LEU A 14 16.65 23.48 30.38
CA LEU A 14 15.47 24.16 29.90
C LEU A 14 14.26 23.29 30.24
N GLU A 15 13.22 23.92 30.75
CA GLU A 15 11.98 23.26 31.12
C GLU A 15 10.80 24.14 30.70
N ALA A 16 9.79 23.51 30.09
CA ALA A 16 8.55 24.17 29.71
C ALA A 16 7.37 23.33 30.19
N VAL A 17 6.39 23.97 30.80
CA VAL A 17 5.17 23.35 31.31
C VAL A 17 3.98 23.89 30.51
N PHE A 18 3.20 23.00 29.96
CA PHE A 18 2.00 23.34 29.19
C PHE A 18 0.77 22.77 29.88
N HIS A 19 -0.22 23.62 30.13
CA HIS A 19 -1.55 23.22 30.58
C HIS A 19 -2.47 23.18 29.36
N LEU A 20 -2.88 21.98 28.96
CA LEU A 20 -3.74 21.77 27.80
C LEU A 20 -5.13 21.33 28.27
N PRO A 21 -6.22 21.76 27.60
CA PRO A 21 -7.54 21.24 27.89
C PRO A 21 -7.61 19.75 27.54
N ASP A 22 -8.36 18.96 28.31
CA ASP A 22 -8.50 17.50 28.10
C ASP A 22 -8.99 17.12 26.70
N SER A 23 -9.71 18.03 26.05
CA SER A 23 -10.16 17.87 24.68
C SER A 23 -9.06 18.03 23.63
N HIS A 24 -7.87 18.49 24.02
CA HIS A 24 -6.80 18.79 23.06
C HIS A 24 -6.32 17.53 22.34
N PRO A 25 -6.25 17.51 21.00
CA PRO A 25 -5.89 16.31 20.22
C PRO A 25 -4.52 15.73 20.59
N LEU A 26 -3.56 16.60 20.93
CA LEU A 26 -2.22 16.18 21.33
C LEU A 26 -2.25 15.35 22.61
N LEU A 27 -3.01 15.76 23.64
CA LEU A 27 -3.13 14.98 24.88
C LEU A 27 -3.73 13.61 24.63
N ARG A 28 -4.78 13.52 23.79
CA ARG A 28 -5.38 12.23 23.41
C ARG A 28 -4.36 11.31 22.75
N ARG A 29 -3.54 11.84 21.82
CA ARG A 29 -2.49 11.08 21.14
C ARG A 29 -1.43 10.58 22.12
N LEU A 30 -0.97 11.43 23.03
CA LEU A 30 0.06 11.08 24.01
C LEU A 30 -0.43 10.05 25.04
N LYS A 31 -1.71 10.16 25.46
CA LYS A 31 -2.37 9.17 26.32
C LYS A 31 -2.50 7.80 25.64
N LEU A 32 -2.85 7.77 24.34
CA LEU A 32 -2.93 6.54 23.54
C LEU A 32 -1.56 5.88 23.32
N GLN A 33 -0.48 6.65 23.36
CA GLN A 33 0.89 6.16 23.21
C GLN A 33 1.57 5.88 24.56
N ASP A 34 0.85 5.97 25.67
CA ASP A 34 1.36 5.78 27.04
C ASP A 34 2.57 6.68 27.39
N ILE A 35 2.69 7.84 26.73
CA ILE A 35 3.74 8.83 27.00
C ILE A 35 3.40 9.64 28.24
N ILE A 36 2.10 9.88 28.49
CA ILE A 36 1.57 10.57 29.67
C ILE A 36 0.45 9.74 30.32
N GLY A 37 0.25 9.92 31.65
CA GLY A 37 -0.81 9.25 32.37
C GLY A 37 -2.22 9.67 31.92
N GLN A 38 -3.21 8.79 32.07
CA GLN A 38 -4.59 9.03 31.62
C GLN A 38 -5.24 10.27 32.26
N ASN A 39 -4.86 10.61 33.50
CA ASN A 39 -5.39 11.73 34.26
C ASN A 39 -4.50 13.00 34.22
N GLU A 40 -3.43 12.99 33.41
CA GLU A 40 -2.52 14.14 33.30
C GLU A 40 -3.05 15.11 32.24
N SER A 41 -3.15 16.38 32.60
CA SER A 41 -3.43 17.53 31.73
C SER A 41 -2.23 18.46 31.56
N GLU A 42 -1.17 18.22 32.32
CA GLU A 42 0.09 18.94 32.23
C GLU A 42 1.11 18.17 31.39
N LEU A 43 1.76 18.90 30.49
CA LEU A 43 2.85 18.37 29.70
C LEU A 43 4.13 19.12 30.03
N ILE A 44 5.08 18.41 30.63
CA ILE A 44 6.37 18.95 31.04
C ILE A 44 7.43 18.50 30.04
N LEU A 45 7.99 19.41 29.28
CA LEU A 45 9.10 19.18 28.37
C LEU A 45 10.39 19.69 28.99
N LYS A 46 11.40 18.82 29.12
CA LYS A 46 12.68 19.15 29.71
C LYS A 46 13.82 18.75 28.82
N ARG A 47 14.77 19.68 28.62
CA ARG A 47 16.00 19.43 27.87
C ARG A 47 17.20 19.83 28.68
N ILE A 48 18.18 18.95 28.79
CA ILE A 48 19.46 19.20 29.42
C ILE A 48 20.54 19.23 28.33
N LEU A 49 21.17 20.36 28.16
CA LEU A 49 22.29 20.56 27.26
C LEU A 49 23.59 20.34 28.05
N SER A 50 24.49 19.51 27.56
CA SER A 50 25.78 19.29 28.22
C SER A 50 26.92 19.62 27.26
N ARG A 51 28.01 20.24 27.79
CA ARG A 51 29.25 20.50 27.02
C ARG A 51 29.92 19.22 26.53
N SER A 52 29.68 18.09 27.21
CA SER A 52 30.20 16.79 26.80
C SER A 52 29.50 16.23 25.53
N GLY A 53 28.50 16.94 24.97
CA GLY A 53 27.72 16.52 23.81
C GLY A 53 26.60 15.51 24.12
N ARG A 54 26.48 15.05 25.36
CA ARG A 54 25.42 14.13 25.80
C ARG A 54 24.17 14.90 26.23
N HIS A 55 23.38 15.33 25.27
CA HIS A 55 22.09 16.00 25.55
C HIS A 55 21.04 14.97 25.99
N ARG A 56 20.19 15.39 26.95
CA ARG A 56 19.10 14.53 27.46
C ARG A 56 17.78 15.26 27.31
N VAL A 57 16.75 14.53 26.92
CA VAL A 57 15.39 15.05 26.73
C VAL A 57 14.41 14.21 27.51
N TYR A 58 13.42 14.85 28.13
CA TYR A 58 12.40 14.21 28.96
C TYR A 58 11.02 14.80 28.64
N VAL A 59 10.02 13.95 28.65
CA VAL A 59 8.59 14.30 28.61
C VAL A 59 7.94 13.71 29.86
N ASN A 60 7.35 14.54 30.70
CA ASN A 60 6.79 14.16 32.01
C ASN A 60 7.74 13.25 32.83
N GLY A 61 9.05 13.58 32.84
CA GLY A 61 10.07 12.82 33.55
C GLY A 61 10.59 11.56 32.82
N SER A 62 9.91 11.09 31.78
CA SER A 62 10.34 9.94 30.96
C SER A 62 11.35 10.37 29.89
N PRO A 63 12.50 9.68 29.74
CA PRO A 63 13.47 10.01 28.72
C PRO A 63 12.92 9.71 27.32
N CYS A 64 13.15 10.61 26.37
CA CYS A 64 12.69 10.42 24.99
C CYS A 64 13.73 10.92 23.96
N PRO A 65 13.68 10.45 22.70
CA PRO A 65 14.49 10.94 21.61
C PRO A 65 14.23 12.43 21.31
N LEU A 66 15.26 13.16 20.84
CA LEU A 66 15.13 14.57 20.46
C LEU A 66 14.03 14.80 19.41
N ARG A 67 13.85 13.89 18.48
CA ARG A 67 12.80 13.95 17.46
C ARG A 67 11.40 14.07 18.06
N VAL A 68 11.13 13.40 19.18
CA VAL A 68 9.83 13.48 19.87
C VAL A 68 9.63 14.91 20.43
N LEU A 69 10.69 15.51 21.02
CA LEU A 69 10.63 16.90 21.49
C LEU A 69 10.38 17.88 20.34
N GLU A 70 11.01 17.68 19.18
CA GLU A 70 10.83 18.51 17.99
C GLU A 70 9.39 18.43 17.46
N GLU A 71 8.83 17.20 17.36
CA GLU A 71 7.44 17.00 16.97
C GLU A 71 6.45 17.65 17.93
N LEU A 72 6.66 17.48 19.24
CA LEU A 72 5.82 18.10 20.28
C LEU A 72 5.96 19.61 20.26
N GLY A 73 7.18 20.12 20.19
CA GLY A 73 7.45 21.56 20.12
C GLY A 73 6.72 22.24 18.96
N GLY A 74 6.76 21.64 17.76
CA GLY A 74 6.09 22.17 16.58
C GLY A 74 4.55 22.11 16.64
N THR A 75 3.97 21.32 17.56
CA THR A 75 2.51 21.30 17.80
C THR A 75 2.07 22.20 18.97
N LEU A 76 2.99 22.57 19.83
CA LEU A 76 2.71 23.38 21.04
C LEU A 76 3.03 24.84 20.86
N VAL A 77 4.07 25.18 20.13
CA VAL A 77 4.57 26.54 20.00
C VAL A 77 4.83 26.86 18.53
N ASP A 78 4.29 27.97 18.07
CA ASP A 78 4.59 28.53 16.74
C ASP A 78 5.33 29.86 16.94
N ILE A 79 6.55 29.95 16.43
CA ILE A 79 7.42 31.13 16.61
C ILE A 79 7.54 31.85 15.27
N HIS A 80 7.20 33.13 15.28
CA HIS A 80 7.20 34.00 14.10
C HIS A 80 8.29 35.07 14.25
N GLY A 81 9.48 34.81 13.67
CA GLY A 81 10.65 35.69 13.71
C GLY A 81 11.62 35.40 12.58
N GLN A 82 12.79 36.11 12.57
CA GLN A 82 13.87 35.81 11.60
C GLN A 82 14.51 34.46 11.91
N HIS A 83 14.67 33.62 10.87
CA HIS A 83 15.40 32.34 10.92
C HIS A 83 14.70 31.18 11.66
N GLU A 84 13.40 31.23 11.89
CA GLU A 84 12.70 30.13 12.56
C GLU A 84 11.83 29.31 11.65
N GLN A 85 11.65 28.02 12.01
CA GLN A 85 10.80 27.09 11.26
C GLN A 85 9.33 27.39 11.57
N GLN A 86 8.71 28.16 10.70
CA GLN A 86 7.28 28.47 10.79
C GLN A 86 6.49 27.27 10.26
N SER A 87 5.59 26.73 11.06
CA SER A 87 4.79 25.55 10.72
C SER A 87 4.02 25.69 9.40
N LEU A 88 3.45 26.89 9.15
CA LEU A 88 2.69 27.21 7.94
C LEU A 88 3.53 27.41 6.65
N LEU A 89 4.87 27.32 6.71
CA LEU A 89 5.69 27.32 5.49
C LEU A 89 5.66 25.95 4.76
N ALA A 90 5.31 24.88 5.47
CA ALA A 90 5.19 23.56 4.87
C ALA A 90 3.85 23.40 4.12
N ALA A 91 3.87 22.94 2.87
CA ALA A 91 2.68 22.76 2.04
C ALA A 91 1.62 21.84 2.67
N THR A 92 2.04 20.80 3.40
CA THR A 92 1.13 19.91 4.13
C THR A 92 0.35 20.64 5.22
N LYS A 93 1.00 21.57 5.93
CA LYS A 93 0.36 22.40 6.96
C LYS A 93 -0.55 23.47 6.38
N GLN A 94 -0.26 23.97 5.18
CA GLN A 94 -1.14 24.90 4.46
C GLN A 94 -2.43 24.21 4.02
N LEU A 95 -2.37 22.96 3.57
CA LEU A 95 -3.54 22.14 3.29
C LEU A 95 -4.38 21.91 4.56
N ASP A 96 -3.73 21.53 5.68
CA ASP A 96 -4.40 21.34 6.96
C ASP A 96 -5.09 22.62 7.44
N ALA A 97 -4.44 23.79 7.29
CA ALA A 97 -4.99 25.07 7.65
C ALA A 97 -6.20 25.45 6.77
N LEU A 98 -6.15 25.18 5.47
CA LEU A 98 -7.28 25.40 4.57
C LEU A 98 -8.46 24.49 4.90
N ASP A 99 -8.20 23.19 5.18
CA ASP A 99 -9.23 22.24 5.59
C ASP A 99 -9.85 22.60 6.95
N ALA A 100 -9.04 23.09 7.91
CA ALA A 100 -9.52 23.63 9.18
C ALA A 100 -10.44 24.83 8.95
N PHE A 101 -9.99 25.83 8.17
CA PHE A 101 -10.76 27.03 7.84
C PHE A 101 -12.08 26.70 7.14
N GLY A 102 -12.05 25.75 6.22
CA GLY A 102 -13.23 25.27 5.49
C GLY A 102 -14.11 24.30 6.27
N ARG A 103 -13.64 23.80 7.44
CA ARG A 103 -14.26 22.73 8.23
C ARG A 103 -14.43 21.43 7.43
N HIS A 104 -13.42 21.04 6.64
CA HIS A 104 -13.48 19.91 5.72
C HIS A 104 -13.01 18.58 6.33
N PHE A 105 -12.64 18.53 7.62
CA PHE A 105 -12.05 17.32 8.24
C PHE A 105 -12.93 16.08 8.18
N GLU A 106 -14.26 16.23 8.30
CA GLU A 106 -15.17 15.09 8.18
C GLU A 106 -15.13 14.51 6.75
N MET A 107 -15.25 15.36 5.73
CA MET A 107 -15.19 14.96 4.33
C MET A 107 -13.84 14.36 3.95
N ARG A 108 -12.75 14.94 4.47
CA ARG A 108 -11.39 14.42 4.31
C ARG A 108 -11.25 13.05 4.97
N GLY A 109 -11.80 12.85 6.18
CA GLY A 109 -11.81 11.55 6.87
C GLY A 109 -12.56 10.46 6.09
N GLN A 110 -13.70 10.80 5.48
CA GLN A 110 -14.44 9.89 4.60
C GLN A 110 -13.64 9.53 3.33
N TYR A 111 -12.91 10.50 2.78
CA TYR A 111 -12.02 10.25 1.65
C TYR A 111 -10.85 9.34 2.05
N GLU A 112 -10.20 9.62 3.18
CA GLU A 112 -9.06 8.85 3.70
C GLU A 112 -9.44 7.37 3.94
N GLN A 113 -10.63 7.10 4.50
CA GLN A 113 -11.13 5.73 4.65
C GLN A 113 -11.27 5.02 3.31
N ALA A 114 -11.82 5.70 2.29
CA ALA A 114 -11.93 5.15 0.95
C ALA A 114 -10.55 4.93 0.32
N TYR A 115 -9.59 5.82 0.56
CA TYR A 115 -8.21 5.69 0.09
C TYR A 115 -7.50 4.48 0.69
N GLN A 116 -7.68 4.20 1.98
CA GLN A 116 -7.13 3.00 2.62
C GLN A 116 -7.74 1.74 2.02
N GLY A 117 -9.07 1.70 1.84
CA GLY A 117 -9.73 0.57 1.19
C GLY A 117 -9.22 0.30 -0.24
N TRP A 118 -9.04 1.35 -1.04
CA TRP A 118 -8.44 1.23 -2.36
C TRP A 118 -7.01 0.68 -2.32
N LYS A 119 -6.20 1.18 -1.39
CA LYS A 119 -4.81 0.75 -1.21
C LYS A 119 -4.71 -0.73 -0.84
N GLU A 120 -5.62 -1.20 0.02
CA GLU A 120 -5.70 -2.61 0.40
C GLU A 120 -6.09 -3.51 -0.78
N LEU A 121 -7.12 -3.11 -1.56
CA LEU A 121 -7.54 -3.83 -2.76
C LEU A 121 -6.42 -3.90 -3.80
N ARG A 122 -5.70 -2.80 -4.01
CA ARG A 122 -4.55 -2.75 -4.91
C ARG A 122 -3.45 -3.70 -4.46
N ALA A 123 -3.09 -3.69 -3.18
CA ALA A 123 -2.07 -4.59 -2.64
C ALA A 123 -2.47 -6.08 -2.79
N GLN A 124 -3.76 -6.42 -2.58
CA GLN A 124 -4.25 -7.78 -2.81
C GLN A 124 -4.14 -8.19 -4.28
N LEU A 125 -4.50 -7.29 -5.20
CA LEU A 125 -4.41 -7.55 -6.64
C LEU A 125 -2.96 -7.71 -7.09
N ASP A 126 -2.05 -6.86 -6.64
CA ASP A 126 -0.62 -6.91 -6.95
C ASP A 126 0.00 -8.27 -6.54
N VAL A 127 -0.36 -8.79 -5.35
CA VAL A 127 0.07 -10.12 -4.89
C VAL A 127 -0.43 -11.23 -5.82
N LEU A 128 -1.66 -11.13 -6.32
CA LEU A 128 -2.23 -12.12 -7.24
C LEU A 128 -1.65 -12.03 -8.66
N GLN A 129 -1.17 -10.86 -9.07
CA GLN A 129 -0.62 -10.62 -10.41
C GLN A 129 0.88 -10.90 -10.54
N THR A 130 1.59 -11.21 -9.45
CA THR A 130 3.01 -11.57 -9.48
C THR A 130 3.19 -12.87 -10.29
N ASP A 131 4.20 -12.92 -11.17
CA ASP A 131 4.58 -14.09 -12.00
C ASP A 131 3.57 -14.59 -13.05
N VAL A 132 2.82 -13.69 -13.69
CA VAL A 132 1.78 -14.04 -14.68
C VAL A 132 2.31 -14.89 -15.85
N ALA A 133 3.50 -14.61 -16.36
CA ALA A 133 4.05 -15.31 -17.53
C ALA A 133 4.42 -16.79 -17.25
N ASP A 134 4.99 -17.07 -16.07
CA ASP A 134 5.36 -18.44 -15.69
C ASP A 134 4.10 -19.27 -15.36
N ARG A 135 3.09 -18.61 -14.82
CA ARG A 135 1.79 -19.24 -14.53
C ARG A 135 1.02 -19.62 -15.78
N ALA A 136 0.97 -18.73 -16.77
CA ALA A 136 0.28 -19.03 -18.04
C ALA A 136 0.88 -20.27 -18.70
N ARG A 137 2.22 -20.39 -18.73
CA ARG A 137 2.89 -21.61 -19.24
C ARG A 137 2.54 -22.86 -18.43
N ARG A 138 2.49 -22.72 -17.11
CA ARG A 138 2.12 -23.83 -16.21
C ARG A 138 0.69 -24.28 -16.46
N GLU A 139 -0.23 -23.35 -16.59
CA GLU A 139 -1.64 -23.60 -16.87
C GLU A 139 -1.84 -24.31 -18.21
N ASP A 140 -1.20 -23.84 -19.28
CA ASP A 140 -1.25 -24.49 -20.61
C ASP A 140 -0.74 -25.93 -20.53
N MET A 141 0.36 -26.16 -19.80
CA MET A 141 0.91 -27.51 -19.61
C MET A 141 -0.07 -28.40 -18.83
N LEU A 142 -0.67 -27.89 -17.76
CA LEU A 142 -1.64 -28.65 -16.96
C LEU A 142 -2.91 -28.97 -17.75
N ARG A 143 -3.43 -28.03 -18.56
CA ARG A 143 -4.58 -28.25 -19.42
C ARG A 143 -4.29 -29.33 -20.46
N PHE A 144 -3.12 -29.31 -21.09
CA PHE A 144 -2.68 -30.37 -22.02
C PHE A 144 -2.61 -31.71 -21.31
N GLN A 145 -2.00 -31.81 -20.13
CA GLN A 145 -1.90 -33.05 -19.35
C GLN A 145 -3.29 -33.60 -18.96
N ALA A 146 -4.16 -32.71 -18.46
CA ALA A 146 -5.52 -33.11 -18.10
C ALA A 146 -6.30 -33.66 -19.29
N GLN A 147 -6.21 -32.98 -20.42
CA GLN A 147 -6.90 -33.40 -21.66
C GLN A 147 -6.38 -34.73 -22.17
N GLU A 148 -5.06 -34.94 -22.20
CA GLU A 148 -4.44 -36.19 -22.66
C GLU A 148 -4.84 -37.37 -21.77
N ILE A 149 -4.79 -37.22 -20.45
CA ILE A 149 -5.19 -38.27 -19.51
C ILE A 149 -6.70 -38.55 -19.59
N GLN A 150 -7.52 -37.49 -19.71
CA GLN A 150 -8.98 -37.64 -19.81
C GLN A 150 -9.42 -38.30 -21.11
N GLN A 151 -8.82 -37.89 -22.24
CA GLN A 151 -9.12 -38.50 -23.56
C GLN A 151 -8.72 -39.96 -23.62
N ALA A 152 -7.66 -40.35 -22.92
CA ALA A 152 -7.24 -41.73 -22.83
C ALA A 152 -8.28 -42.63 -22.15
N GLY A 153 -9.09 -42.10 -21.20
CA GLY A 153 -10.20 -42.83 -20.57
C GLY A 153 -9.78 -44.15 -19.94
N LEU A 154 -8.67 -44.17 -19.20
CA LEU A 154 -8.09 -45.37 -18.60
C LEU A 154 -8.96 -45.94 -17.50
N GLY A 155 -9.22 -47.27 -17.54
CA GLY A 155 -9.79 -47.99 -16.41
C GLY A 155 -8.71 -48.54 -15.47
N PRO A 156 -8.97 -48.63 -14.15
CA PRO A 156 -7.98 -49.10 -13.18
C PRO A 156 -7.39 -50.48 -13.47
N ASP A 157 -8.19 -51.43 -13.96
CA ASP A 157 -7.78 -52.82 -14.23
C ASP A 157 -7.62 -53.09 -15.74
N GLU A 158 -7.72 -52.07 -16.60
CA GLU A 158 -7.77 -52.21 -18.04
C GLU A 158 -6.52 -52.88 -18.63
N GLU A 159 -5.34 -52.49 -18.11
CA GLU A 159 -4.07 -53.05 -18.60
C GLU A 159 -3.98 -54.55 -18.35
N GLU A 160 -4.40 -55.03 -17.17
CA GLU A 160 -4.36 -56.46 -16.84
C GLU A 160 -5.32 -57.28 -17.69
N LEU A 161 -6.53 -56.76 -17.89
CA LEU A 161 -7.53 -57.36 -18.76
C LEU A 161 -7.05 -57.46 -20.20
N LEU A 162 -6.49 -56.38 -20.74
CA LEU A 162 -5.95 -56.35 -22.10
C LEU A 162 -4.74 -57.27 -22.29
N ARG A 163 -3.86 -57.36 -21.30
CA ARG A 163 -2.73 -58.30 -21.33
C ARG A 163 -3.19 -59.75 -21.34
N SER A 164 -4.17 -60.08 -20.54
CA SER A 164 -4.79 -61.42 -20.53
C SER A 164 -5.47 -61.73 -21.87
N GLU A 165 -6.21 -60.78 -22.44
CA GLU A 165 -6.85 -60.90 -23.76
C GLU A 165 -5.80 -61.07 -24.86
N ARG A 166 -4.77 -60.24 -24.91
CA ARG A 166 -3.64 -60.32 -25.84
C ARG A 166 -3.02 -61.71 -25.81
N GLN A 167 -2.75 -62.27 -24.62
CA GLN A 167 -2.14 -63.59 -24.47
C GLN A 167 -3.04 -64.67 -25.07
N ARG A 168 -4.35 -64.62 -24.87
CA ARG A 168 -5.31 -65.54 -25.47
C ARG A 168 -5.34 -65.46 -26.99
N LEU A 169 -5.39 -64.21 -27.55
CA LEU A 169 -5.42 -64.00 -28.99
C LEU A 169 -4.12 -64.46 -29.65
N VAL A 170 -2.96 -64.21 -29.11
CA VAL A 170 -1.66 -64.66 -29.59
C VAL A 170 -1.57 -66.19 -29.59
N HIS A 171 -2.04 -66.80 -28.48
CA HIS A 171 -2.07 -68.27 -28.42
C HIS A 171 -3.06 -68.89 -29.45
N ALA A 172 -4.25 -68.35 -29.59
CA ALA A 172 -5.23 -68.78 -30.56
C ALA A 172 -4.69 -68.66 -32.02
N HIS A 173 -4.08 -67.52 -32.33
CA HIS A 173 -3.45 -67.32 -33.64
C HIS A 173 -2.33 -68.33 -33.90
N ARG A 174 -1.42 -68.56 -32.95
CA ARG A 174 -0.33 -69.52 -33.09
C ARG A 174 -0.82 -70.98 -33.24
N LEU A 175 -1.83 -71.36 -32.45
CA LEU A 175 -2.45 -72.67 -32.54
C LEU A 175 -3.12 -72.91 -33.92
N ARG A 176 -3.82 -71.86 -34.40
CA ARG A 176 -4.44 -71.89 -35.74
C ARG A 176 -3.42 -72.07 -36.88
N GLU A 177 -2.30 -71.27 -36.81
CA GLU A 177 -1.21 -71.43 -37.79
C GLU A 177 -0.62 -72.81 -37.77
N LEU A 178 -0.29 -73.39 -36.62
CA LEU A 178 0.30 -74.70 -36.47
C LEU A 178 -0.65 -75.83 -36.99
N ALA A 179 -1.93 -75.70 -36.66
CA ALA A 179 -2.92 -76.67 -37.14
C ALA A 179 -3.12 -76.59 -38.67
N HIS A 180 -3.15 -75.36 -39.20
CA HIS A 180 -3.28 -75.12 -40.63
C HIS A 180 -2.02 -75.57 -41.38
N GLU A 181 -0.81 -75.28 -40.90
CA GLU A 181 0.44 -75.77 -41.49
C GLU A 181 0.46 -77.30 -41.58
N ALA A 182 0.13 -77.97 -40.46
CA ALA A 182 0.05 -79.44 -40.46
C ALA A 182 -1.03 -79.98 -41.38
N TYR A 183 -2.19 -79.34 -41.53
CA TYR A 183 -3.25 -79.71 -42.45
C TYR A 183 -2.80 -79.56 -43.91
N VAL A 184 -2.12 -78.45 -44.29
CA VAL A 184 -1.59 -78.18 -45.62
C VAL A 184 -0.60 -79.28 -46.05
N GLU A 185 0.36 -79.57 -45.14
CA GLU A 185 1.35 -80.65 -45.40
C GLU A 185 0.71 -82.02 -45.59
N LEU A 186 -0.37 -82.33 -44.87
CA LEU A 186 -1.07 -83.57 -44.98
C LEU A 186 -1.91 -83.69 -46.24
N GLN A 187 -2.63 -82.59 -46.66
CA GLN A 187 -3.69 -82.70 -47.66
C GLN A 187 -3.65 -81.71 -48.84
N GLU A 188 -3.21 -80.44 -48.65
CA GLU A 188 -3.35 -79.37 -49.64
C GLU A 188 -2.10 -79.16 -50.50
N ASP A 189 -0.93 -79.46 -50.06
CA ASP A 189 0.30 -79.25 -50.82
C ASP A 189 0.39 -80.21 -52.01
N GLU A 190 0.99 -79.76 -53.09
CA GLU A 190 1.25 -80.60 -54.26
C GLU A 190 2.07 -81.85 -53.89
N GLN A 191 2.85 -81.81 -52.91
CA GLN A 191 3.63 -82.89 -52.32
C GLN A 191 3.02 -83.44 -51.04
N ALA A 192 1.79 -83.12 -50.73
CA ALA A 192 1.11 -83.58 -49.53
C ALA A 192 1.24 -85.08 -49.30
N VAL A 193 1.31 -85.44 -48.00
CA VAL A 193 1.50 -86.85 -47.61
C VAL A 193 0.42 -87.76 -48.22
N LEU A 194 -0.84 -87.32 -48.22
CA LEU A 194 -1.95 -88.09 -48.79
C LEU A 194 -1.83 -88.21 -50.30
N THR A 195 -1.37 -87.18 -51.01
CA THR A 195 -1.13 -87.23 -52.45
C THR A 195 -0.02 -88.26 -52.80
N ARG A 196 1.05 -88.23 -52.00
CA ARG A 196 2.17 -89.20 -52.14
C ARG A 196 1.74 -90.61 -51.79
N LEU A 197 1.00 -90.78 -50.69
CA LEU A 197 0.51 -92.08 -50.25
C LEU A 197 -0.48 -92.68 -51.31
N GLY A 198 -1.32 -91.84 -51.90
CA GLY A 198 -2.23 -92.27 -52.99
C GLY A 198 -1.47 -92.69 -54.23
N ARG A 199 -0.28 -92.12 -54.52
CA ARG A 199 0.58 -92.64 -55.61
C ARG A 199 1.19 -94.00 -55.24
N ILE A 200 1.71 -94.16 -54.03
CA ILE A 200 2.25 -95.39 -53.49
C ILE A 200 1.15 -96.49 -53.51
N GLY A 201 -0.04 -96.17 -53.04
CA GLY A 201 -1.20 -97.05 -52.99
C GLY A 201 -1.55 -97.61 -54.42
N ARG A 202 -1.52 -96.76 -55.44
CA ARG A 202 -1.70 -97.19 -56.80
C ARG A 202 -0.61 -98.18 -57.28
N THR A 203 0.66 -97.91 -57.00
CA THR A 203 1.77 -98.79 -57.32
C THR A 203 1.67 -100.10 -56.54
N LEU A 204 1.26 -100.09 -55.27
CA LEU A 204 1.03 -101.29 -54.47
C LEU A 204 -0.18 -102.10 -54.96
N ALA A 205 -1.23 -101.48 -55.43
CA ALA A 205 -2.36 -102.16 -56.06
C ALA A 205 -1.97 -102.92 -57.39
N GLU A 206 -1.14 -102.25 -58.21
CA GLU A 206 -0.57 -102.92 -59.41
C GLU A 206 0.34 -104.06 -58.99
N LEU A 207 1.13 -103.91 -57.94
CA LEU A 207 2.01 -104.96 -57.44
C LEU A 207 1.20 -106.15 -56.89
N ALA A 208 0.16 -105.88 -56.04
CA ALA A 208 -0.73 -106.90 -55.49
C ALA A 208 -1.54 -107.64 -56.55
N HIS A 209 -1.84 -107.00 -57.70
CA HIS A 209 -2.48 -107.64 -58.86
C HIS A 209 -1.52 -108.60 -59.51
N THR A 210 -0.22 -108.34 -59.51
CA THR A 210 0.79 -109.20 -60.09
C THR A 210 1.27 -110.28 -59.12
N ASP A 211 1.42 -110.02 -57.86
CA ASP A 211 1.80 -110.91 -56.76
C ASP A 211 0.82 -110.79 -55.59
N PRO A 212 -0.10 -111.78 -55.43
CA PRO A 212 -1.14 -111.77 -54.39
C PRO A 212 -0.59 -111.74 -52.94
N THR A 213 0.73 -112.11 -52.74
CA THR A 213 1.36 -112.01 -51.38
C THR A 213 1.54 -110.59 -50.90
N MET A 214 1.46 -109.62 -51.79
CA MET A 214 1.58 -108.20 -51.48
C MET A 214 0.27 -107.47 -51.11
N GLY A 215 -0.81 -108.19 -51.08
CA GLY A 215 -2.16 -107.66 -50.76
C GLY A 215 -2.28 -107.04 -49.40
N ASP A 216 -1.49 -107.51 -48.43
CA ASP A 216 -1.43 -106.88 -47.06
C ASP A 216 -0.74 -105.50 -47.08
N CYS A 217 0.22 -105.27 -47.96
CA CYS A 217 0.83 -103.99 -48.15
C CYS A 217 -0.13 -102.97 -48.78
N GLU A 218 -0.95 -103.38 -49.74
CA GLU A 218 -1.98 -102.54 -50.35
C GLU A 218 -3.02 -102.11 -49.29
N LYS A 219 -3.51 -103.11 -48.52
CA LYS A 219 -4.47 -102.83 -47.44
C LYS A 219 -3.91 -101.87 -46.40
N ALA A 220 -2.65 -102.06 -45.92
CA ALA A 220 -2.01 -101.20 -44.99
C ALA A 220 -1.86 -99.71 -45.49
N ALA A 221 -1.54 -99.57 -46.80
CA ALA A 221 -1.48 -98.23 -47.40
C ALA A 221 -2.88 -97.57 -47.49
N ALA A 222 -3.92 -98.34 -47.79
CA ALA A 222 -5.30 -97.83 -47.82
C ALA A 222 -5.81 -97.46 -46.44
N GLU A 223 -5.55 -98.30 -45.44
CA GLU A 223 -5.90 -97.99 -44.04
C GLU A 223 -5.17 -96.76 -43.56
N SER A 224 -3.86 -96.63 -43.80
CA SER A 224 -3.07 -95.44 -43.48
C SER A 224 -3.62 -94.17 -44.16
N ALA A 225 -4.08 -94.27 -45.39
CA ALA A 225 -4.68 -93.13 -46.09
C ALA A 225 -5.97 -92.66 -45.45
N ILE A 226 -6.80 -93.62 -44.97
CA ILE A 226 -8.03 -93.28 -44.23
C ILE A 226 -7.71 -92.58 -42.92
N GLU A 227 -6.78 -93.12 -42.13
CA GLU A 227 -6.37 -92.53 -40.83
C GLU A 227 -5.78 -91.15 -41.02
N LEU A 228 -4.88 -90.93 -41.96
CA LEU A 228 -4.30 -89.61 -42.25
C LEU A 228 -5.34 -88.60 -42.76
N LYS A 229 -6.34 -89.04 -43.52
CA LYS A 229 -7.44 -88.22 -43.99
C LYS A 229 -8.33 -87.76 -42.82
N GLU A 230 -8.62 -88.65 -41.88
CA GLU A 230 -9.34 -88.31 -40.64
C GLU A 230 -8.55 -87.33 -39.83
N LEU A 231 -7.22 -87.52 -39.64
CA LEU A 231 -6.35 -86.62 -38.94
C LEU A 231 -6.35 -85.21 -39.60
N ALA A 232 -6.25 -85.14 -40.93
CA ALA A 232 -6.32 -83.88 -41.67
C ALA A 232 -7.65 -83.14 -41.40
N GLY A 233 -8.77 -83.88 -41.43
CA GLY A 233 -10.12 -83.35 -41.12
C GLY A 233 -10.15 -82.74 -39.69
N ARG A 234 -9.65 -83.48 -38.71
CA ARG A 234 -9.61 -83.02 -37.34
C ARG A 234 -8.75 -81.78 -37.18
N LEU A 235 -7.60 -81.66 -37.82
CA LEU A 235 -6.74 -80.49 -37.79
C LEU A 235 -7.42 -79.30 -38.43
N ARG A 236 -8.09 -79.44 -39.53
CA ARG A 236 -8.89 -78.38 -40.18
C ARG A 236 -9.99 -77.88 -39.27
N ASP A 237 -10.82 -78.81 -38.74
CA ASP A 237 -11.94 -78.45 -37.84
C ASP A 237 -11.45 -77.78 -36.58
N TYR A 238 -10.28 -78.18 -36.02
CA TYR A 238 -9.65 -77.51 -34.90
C TYR A 238 -9.20 -76.09 -35.26
N ALA A 239 -8.55 -75.90 -36.44
CA ALA A 239 -8.13 -74.58 -36.88
C ALA A 239 -9.32 -73.60 -37.10
N ASP A 240 -10.44 -74.13 -37.63
CA ASP A 240 -11.67 -73.37 -37.90
C ASP A 240 -12.43 -73.01 -36.59
N GLN A 241 -12.31 -73.85 -35.56
CA GLN A 241 -12.91 -73.55 -34.24
C GLN A 241 -12.11 -72.51 -33.38
N LEU A 242 -10.85 -72.25 -33.75
CA LEU A 242 -10.05 -71.24 -33.06
C LEU A 242 -10.43 -69.83 -33.56
N GLU A 243 -11.07 -69.01 -32.68
CA GLU A 243 -11.38 -67.61 -32.94
C GLU A 243 -10.07 -66.78 -32.88
N ALA A 244 -9.34 -66.78 -34.00
CA ALA A 244 -8.21 -65.85 -34.19
C ALA A 244 -8.77 -64.62 -34.90
N ASP A 245 -8.81 -63.48 -34.12
CA ASP A 245 -9.26 -62.17 -34.60
C ASP A 245 -8.06 -61.25 -34.72
N PRO A 246 -7.42 -61.09 -35.87
CA PRO A 246 -6.25 -60.24 -36.08
C PRO A 246 -6.56 -58.74 -35.86
N ASP A 247 -7.79 -58.32 -36.22
CA ASP A 247 -8.20 -56.91 -36.07
C ASP A 247 -8.36 -56.56 -34.59
N ARG A 248 -8.95 -57.49 -33.82
CA ARG A 248 -9.04 -57.31 -32.36
C ARG A 248 -7.67 -57.33 -31.68
N GLN A 249 -6.76 -58.22 -32.15
CA GLN A 249 -5.39 -58.25 -31.63
C GLN A 249 -4.67 -56.91 -31.87
N ALA A 250 -4.78 -56.32 -33.06
CA ALA A 250 -4.19 -55.04 -33.38
C ALA A 250 -4.76 -53.92 -32.47
N LEU A 251 -6.08 -53.88 -32.26
CA LEU A 251 -6.71 -52.91 -31.37
C LEU A 251 -6.24 -53.04 -29.91
N VAL A 252 -6.04 -54.27 -29.42
CA VAL A 252 -5.52 -54.53 -28.07
C VAL A 252 -4.06 -54.09 -27.95
N GLU A 253 -3.24 -54.33 -28.97
CA GLU A 253 -1.84 -53.91 -29.00
C GLU A 253 -1.72 -52.37 -29.03
N ASP A 254 -2.46 -51.69 -29.91
CA ASP A 254 -2.50 -50.24 -29.99
C ASP A 254 -2.92 -49.62 -28.64
N ARG A 255 -3.91 -50.23 -27.97
CA ARG A 255 -4.38 -49.74 -26.66
C ARG A 255 -3.36 -49.95 -25.54
N LEU A 256 -2.68 -51.12 -25.55
CA LEU A 256 -1.59 -51.40 -24.62
C LEU A 256 -0.40 -50.46 -24.83
N ASP A 257 -0.07 -50.12 -26.06
CA ASP A 257 0.97 -49.16 -26.39
C ASP A 257 0.62 -47.75 -25.92
N LEU A 258 -0.62 -47.30 -26.07
CA LEU A 258 -1.10 -46.04 -25.51
C LEU A 258 -0.96 -46.02 -23.98
N ILE A 259 -1.39 -47.09 -23.29
CA ILE A 259 -1.23 -47.22 -21.84
C ILE A 259 0.24 -47.12 -21.45
N GLN A 260 1.13 -47.81 -22.14
CA GLN A 260 2.57 -47.77 -21.86
C GLN A 260 3.17 -46.37 -22.07
N GLN A 261 2.77 -45.65 -23.10
CA GLN A 261 3.22 -44.27 -23.32
C GLN A 261 2.79 -43.34 -22.18
N LEU A 262 1.54 -43.45 -21.75
CA LEU A 262 1.00 -42.66 -20.65
C LEU A 262 1.68 -42.99 -19.32
N LYS A 263 1.93 -44.29 -19.06
CA LYS A 263 2.69 -44.75 -17.88
C LYS A 263 4.11 -44.19 -17.87
N LYS A 264 4.80 -44.21 -18.99
CA LYS A 264 6.15 -43.63 -19.12
C LYS A 264 6.18 -42.15 -18.87
N LYS A 265 5.10 -41.42 -19.25
CA LYS A 265 5.00 -39.97 -19.15
C LYS A 265 4.51 -39.49 -17.79
N TYR A 266 3.61 -40.22 -17.15
CA TYR A 266 2.86 -39.74 -15.96
C TYR A 266 3.02 -40.59 -14.70
N GLY A 267 3.76 -41.74 -14.74
CA GLY A 267 4.11 -42.38 -13.47
C GLY A 267 4.05 -43.92 -13.46
N GLY A 268 4.66 -44.71 -14.17
CA GLY A 268 4.98 -46.14 -13.99
C GLY A 268 3.80 -47.12 -13.88
N SER A 269 2.58 -46.72 -13.48
CA SER A 269 1.38 -47.57 -13.40
C SER A 269 0.12 -46.82 -13.84
N VAL A 270 -0.96 -47.51 -14.15
CA VAL A 270 -2.26 -46.90 -14.52
C VAL A 270 -2.83 -46.08 -13.35
N GLU A 271 -2.73 -46.59 -12.13
CA GLU A 271 -3.16 -45.88 -10.93
C GLU A 271 -2.38 -44.56 -10.74
N ALA A 272 -1.08 -44.58 -11.02
CA ALA A 272 -0.24 -43.37 -10.96
C ALA A 272 -0.63 -42.34 -12.02
N VAL A 273 -0.99 -42.77 -13.22
CA VAL A 273 -1.52 -41.88 -14.28
C VAL A 273 -2.84 -41.26 -13.85
N LEU A 274 -3.76 -42.02 -13.31
CA LEU A 274 -5.06 -41.56 -12.81
C LEU A 274 -4.89 -40.58 -11.61
N ALA A 275 -4.00 -40.92 -10.68
CA ALA A 275 -3.66 -40.04 -9.54
C ALA A 275 -3.05 -38.71 -10.04
N THR A 276 -2.16 -38.76 -11.03
CA THR A 276 -1.60 -37.55 -11.66
C THR A 276 -2.72 -36.72 -12.33
N GLY A 277 -3.63 -37.34 -13.02
CA GLY A 277 -4.81 -36.69 -13.61
C GLY A 277 -5.64 -35.94 -12.55
N SER A 278 -5.90 -36.56 -11.42
CA SER A 278 -6.64 -35.94 -10.30
C SER A 278 -5.90 -34.76 -9.70
N LEU A 279 -4.59 -34.85 -9.50
CA LEU A 279 -3.76 -33.76 -9.00
C LEU A 279 -3.72 -32.57 -9.98
N VAL A 280 -3.59 -32.86 -11.27
CA VAL A 280 -3.61 -31.83 -12.32
C VAL A 280 -4.96 -31.12 -12.37
N GLN A 281 -6.07 -31.84 -12.24
CA GLN A 281 -7.40 -31.23 -12.20
C GLN A 281 -7.60 -30.34 -10.98
N GLU A 282 -7.11 -30.75 -9.80
CA GLU A 282 -7.20 -29.92 -8.59
C GLU A 282 -6.33 -28.66 -8.71
N GLU A 283 -5.11 -28.78 -9.28
CA GLU A 283 -4.24 -27.62 -9.52
C GLU A 283 -4.91 -26.61 -10.50
N LEU A 284 -5.53 -27.11 -11.58
CA LEU A 284 -6.30 -26.28 -12.51
C LEU A 284 -7.48 -25.57 -11.83
N ARG A 285 -8.23 -26.28 -10.99
CA ARG A 285 -9.33 -25.68 -10.22
C ARG A 285 -8.86 -24.55 -9.31
N LEU A 286 -7.72 -24.71 -8.67
CA LEU A 286 -7.12 -23.65 -7.84
C LEU A 286 -6.72 -22.43 -8.70
N LEU A 287 -6.22 -22.65 -9.91
CA LEU A 287 -5.90 -21.57 -10.84
C LEU A 287 -7.16 -20.85 -11.34
N ASP A 288 -8.21 -21.57 -11.69
CA ASP A 288 -9.49 -20.97 -12.13
C ASP A 288 -10.13 -20.12 -11.02
N ASN A 289 -10.19 -20.62 -9.78
CA ASN A 289 -10.66 -19.85 -8.62
C ASN A 289 -9.85 -18.57 -8.43
N ARG A 290 -8.55 -18.60 -8.70
CA ARG A 290 -7.68 -17.44 -8.61
C ARG A 290 -7.95 -16.43 -9.73
N HIS A 291 -8.24 -16.86 -10.94
CA HIS A 291 -8.64 -15.99 -12.04
C HIS A 291 -9.96 -15.28 -11.74
N GLU A 292 -10.96 -15.98 -11.24
CA GLU A 292 -12.23 -15.38 -10.79
C GLU A 292 -11.97 -14.33 -9.69
N ARG A 293 -11.16 -14.68 -8.69
CA ARG A 293 -10.82 -13.74 -7.62
C ARG A 293 -10.07 -12.50 -8.11
N THR A 294 -9.19 -12.66 -9.09
CA THR A 294 -8.46 -11.54 -9.71
C THR A 294 -9.41 -10.61 -10.47
N ALA A 295 -10.38 -11.18 -11.20
CA ALA A 295 -11.40 -10.40 -11.90
C ALA A 295 -12.32 -9.63 -10.94
N GLU A 296 -12.77 -10.28 -9.87
CA GLU A 296 -13.56 -9.62 -8.82
C GLU A 296 -12.83 -8.45 -8.17
N LEU A 297 -11.54 -8.66 -7.80
CA LEU A 297 -10.72 -7.61 -7.19
C LEU A 297 -10.46 -6.46 -8.17
N ALA A 298 -10.28 -6.74 -9.45
CA ALA A 298 -10.11 -5.71 -10.48
C ALA A 298 -11.38 -4.85 -10.63
N GLU A 299 -12.57 -5.46 -10.57
CA GLU A 299 -13.83 -4.74 -10.60
C GLU A 299 -14.02 -3.87 -9.34
N GLN A 300 -13.77 -4.46 -8.15
CA GLN A 300 -13.82 -3.72 -6.88
C GLN A 300 -12.83 -2.55 -6.86
N LEU A 301 -11.62 -2.75 -7.39
CA LEU A 301 -10.62 -1.71 -7.51
C LEU A 301 -11.07 -0.56 -8.44
N ALA A 302 -11.68 -0.89 -9.58
CA ALA A 302 -12.22 0.10 -10.51
C ALA A 302 -13.35 0.92 -9.87
N GLU A 303 -14.20 0.29 -9.07
CA GLU A 303 -15.26 0.99 -8.33
C GLU A 303 -14.68 1.88 -7.22
N ALA A 304 -13.69 1.38 -6.47
CA ALA A 304 -13.00 2.17 -5.45
C ALA A 304 -12.32 3.41 -6.04
N VAL A 305 -11.69 3.31 -7.23
CA VAL A 305 -11.10 4.45 -7.95
C VAL A 305 -12.17 5.46 -8.32
N ARG A 306 -13.33 5.05 -8.84
CA ARG A 306 -14.44 5.96 -9.17
C ARG A 306 -14.97 6.70 -7.94
N LEU A 307 -15.09 5.98 -6.82
CA LEU A 307 -15.52 6.59 -5.55
C LEU A 307 -14.51 7.61 -5.04
N LEU A 308 -13.21 7.26 -5.07
CA LEU A 308 -12.13 8.17 -4.68
C LEU A 308 -12.12 9.43 -5.54
N HIS A 309 -12.22 9.27 -6.85
CA HIS A 309 -12.24 10.39 -7.77
C HIS A 309 -13.42 11.32 -7.49
N THR A 310 -14.61 10.77 -7.31
CA THR A 310 -15.81 11.54 -6.97
C THR A 310 -15.64 12.33 -5.66
N ARG A 311 -15.15 11.69 -4.61
CA ARG A 311 -14.91 12.31 -3.30
C ARG A 311 -13.81 13.36 -3.36
N SER A 312 -12.75 13.09 -4.13
CA SER A 312 -11.63 14.02 -4.35
C SER A 312 -12.11 15.30 -5.01
N LEU A 313 -12.90 15.21 -6.08
CA LEU A 313 -13.48 16.39 -6.77
C LEU A 313 -14.41 17.21 -5.86
N GLN A 314 -15.21 16.51 -5.04
CA GLN A 314 -16.08 17.21 -4.05
C GLN A 314 -15.25 17.99 -3.03
N LEU A 315 -14.17 17.37 -2.52
CA LEU A 315 -13.25 17.98 -1.57
C LEU A 315 -12.51 19.17 -2.20
N SER A 316 -12.00 18.99 -3.42
CA SER A 316 -11.30 20.02 -4.19
C SER A 316 -12.18 21.26 -4.42
N LYS A 317 -13.46 21.06 -4.81
CA LYS A 317 -14.41 22.16 -4.96
C LYS A 317 -14.60 22.94 -3.67
N LYS A 318 -14.75 22.25 -2.53
CA LYS A 318 -14.89 22.90 -1.22
C LYS A 318 -13.62 23.66 -0.80
N ARG A 319 -12.44 23.12 -1.11
CA ARG A 319 -11.15 23.79 -0.88
C ARG A 319 -10.99 25.05 -1.71
N LEU A 320 -11.38 25.02 -2.99
CA LEU A 320 -11.39 26.21 -3.85
C LEU A 320 -12.30 27.31 -3.31
N ASP A 321 -13.48 26.97 -2.82
CA ASP A 321 -14.40 27.93 -2.21
C ASP A 321 -13.83 28.51 -0.88
N ALA A 322 -13.20 27.66 -0.07
CA ALA A 322 -12.52 28.08 1.15
C ALA A 322 -11.31 28.97 0.84
N ALA A 323 -10.53 28.63 -0.18
CA ALA A 323 -9.35 29.39 -0.65
C ALA A 323 -9.74 30.82 -1.04
N LYS A 324 -10.83 31.00 -1.79
CA LYS A 324 -11.36 32.34 -2.16
C LYS A 324 -11.76 33.15 -0.93
N ARG A 325 -12.48 32.55 0.02
CA ARG A 325 -12.89 33.22 1.26
C ARG A 325 -11.69 33.59 2.11
N MET A 326 -10.73 32.68 2.28
CA MET A 326 -9.51 32.93 3.04
C MET A 326 -8.67 34.05 2.42
N THR A 327 -8.52 34.06 1.10
CA THR A 327 -7.84 35.13 0.35
C THR A 327 -8.46 36.50 0.66
N THR A 328 -9.80 36.61 0.63
CA THR A 328 -10.50 37.86 0.90
C THR A 328 -10.32 38.32 2.34
N LEU A 329 -10.45 37.40 3.32
CA LEU A 329 -10.36 37.76 4.74
C LEU A 329 -8.93 38.13 5.15
N VAL A 330 -7.93 37.36 4.68
CA VAL A 330 -6.52 37.70 4.93
C VAL A 330 -6.14 39.01 4.25
N GLY A 331 -6.63 39.30 3.05
CA GLY A 331 -6.44 40.58 2.39
C GLY A 331 -7.00 41.76 3.21
N ALA A 332 -8.17 41.60 3.81
CA ALA A 332 -8.74 42.62 4.70
C ALA A 332 -7.89 42.86 5.97
N GLU A 333 -7.36 41.78 6.59
CA GLU A 333 -6.48 41.89 7.74
C GLU A 333 -5.13 42.53 7.36
N LEU A 334 -4.57 42.22 6.17
CA LEU A 334 -3.37 42.88 5.68
C LEU A 334 -3.56 44.37 5.45
N ALA A 335 -4.69 44.78 4.86
CA ALA A 335 -5.02 46.21 4.69
C ALA A 335 -5.13 46.92 6.03
N ALA A 336 -5.72 46.30 7.05
CA ALA A 336 -5.82 46.85 8.38
C ALA A 336 -4.43 46.96 9.08
N LEU A 337 -3.46 46.16 8.69
CA LEU A 337 -2.06 46.25 9.09
C LEU A 337 -1.23 47.24 8.22
N LYS A 338 -1.92 48.05 7.37
CA LYS A 338 -1.28 48.97 6.44
C LYS A 338 -0.35 48.32 5.42
N MET A 339 -0.72 47.10 5.02
CA MET A 339 -0.12 46.35 3.91
C MET A 339 -1.11 46.28 2.74
N GLU A 340 -1.69 47.42 2.36
CA GLU A 340 -2.76 47.54 1.36
C GLU A 340 -2.32 47.07 -0.05
N GLN A 341 -1.01 47.12 -0.30
CA GLN A 341 -0.43 46.72 -1.59
C GLN A 341 -0.02 45.23 -1.63
N ALA A 342 -0.05 44.56 -0.47
CA ALA A 342 0.28 43.15 -0.42
C ALA A 342 -0.86 42.31 -0.97
N ILE A 343 -0.52 41.35 -1.81
CA ILE A 343 -1.48 40.42 -2.42
C ILE A 343 -1.25 39.04 -1.81
N PHE A 344 -2.22 38.58 -1.03
CA PHE A 344 -2.28 37.19 -0.56
C PHE A 344 -3.21 36.37 -1.44
N GLN A 345 -2.79 35.17 -1.82
CA GLN A 345 -3.58 34.23 -2.61
C GLN A 345 -3.36 32.82 -2.12
N VAL A 346 -4.43 32.04 -2.03
CA VAL A 346 -4.35 30.58 -1.81
C VAL A 346 -4.44 29.90 -3.17
N SER A 347 -3.34 29.29 -3.61
CA SER A 347 -3.28 28.49 -4.82
C SER A 347 -3.67 27.06 -4.50
N VAL A 348 -4.64 26.53 -5.24
CA VAL A 348 -5.06 25.13 -5.15
C VAL A 348 -4.88 24.53 -6.54
N SER A 349 -3.98 23.56 -6.67
CA SER A 349 -3.76 22.80 -7.89
C SER A 349 -4.12 21.33 -7.62
N SER A 350 -4.84 20.72 -8.55
CA SER A 350 -5.32 19.33 -8.41
C SER A 350 -4.67 18.45 -9.46
N ASP A 351 -4.19 17.28 -9.05
CA ASP A 351 -3.77 16.21 -9.95
C ASP A 351 -4.82 15.10 -9.89
N GLU A 352 -5.67 15.05 -10.91
CA GLU A 352 -6.80 14.12 -10.97
C GLU A 352 -6.40 12.73 -11.47
N SER A 353 -5.12 12.49 -11.79
CA SER A 353 -4.62 11.16 -12.14
C SER A 353 -4.70 10.21 -10.94
N VAL A 354 -4.71 8.91 -11.20
CA VAL A 354 -4.70 7.90 -10.12
C VAL A 354 -3.42 8.00 -9.29
N GLU A 355 -2.32 8.39 -9.92
CA GLU A 355 -1.02 8.61 -9.30
C GLU A 355 -1.00 9.87 -8.41
N GLY A 356 -1.83 10.86 -8.74
CA GLY A 356 -2.01 12.09 -7.96
C GLY A 356 -2.88 11.93 -6.73
N LEU A 357 -3.61 10.80 -6.60
CA LEU A 357 -4.43 10.52 -5.42
C LEU A 357 -3.56 10.21 -4.21
N GLY A 358 -3.61 11.07 -3.22
CA GLY A 358 -2.94 10.90 -1.93
C GLY A 358 -3.92 10.68 -0.78
N PRO A 359 -3.44 10.42 0.45
CA PRO A 359 -4.32 10.19 1.61
C PRO A 359 -5.16 11.40 2.01
N ALA A 360 -4.78 12.60 1.56
CA ALA A 360 -5.49 13.85 1.83
C ALA A 360 -6.28 14.40 0.62
N GLY A 361 -6.43 13.64 -0.46
CA GLY A 361 -7.04 14.09 -1.70
C GLY A 361 -6.01 14.27 -2.82
N CYS A 362 -6.43 14.87 -3.94
CA CYS A 362 -5.59 15.15 -5.10
C CYS A 362 -5.05 16.60 -5.13
N ASP A 363 -5.33 17.40 -4.10
CA ASP A 363 -5.01 18.83 -4.10
C ASP A 363 -3.66 19.10 -3.45
N ARG A 364 -2.92 20.00 -4.09
CA ARG A 364 -1.77 20.69 -3.53
C ARG A 364 -2.14 22.13 -3.25
N VAL A 365 -1.95 22.56 -2.01
CA VAL A 365 -2.27 23.92 -1.55
C VAL A 365 -0.97 24.67 -1.28
N GLU A 366 -0.87 25.87 -1.84
CA GLU A 366 0.24 26.78 -1.60
C GLU A 366 -0.28 28.18 -1.28
N PHE A 367 0.19 28.75 -0.17
CA PHE A 367 -0.07 30.13 0.19
C PHE A 367 0.96 31.02 -0.50
N MET A 368 0.47 31.96 -1.28
CA MET A 368 1.27 32.86 -2.11
C MET A 368 1.15 34.29 -1.59
N LEU A 369 2.26 35.00 -1.58
CA LEU A 369 2.32 36.40 -1.16
C LEU A 369 3.14 37.23 -2.16
N SER A 370 2.64 38.40 -2.49
CA SER A 370 3.42 39.50 -3.07
C SER A 370 3.35 40.69 -2.13
N SER A 371 4.51 41.19 -1.71
CA SER A 371 4.59 42.38 -0.83
C SER A 371 4.59 43.68 -1.63
N ASN A 372 5.00 43.64 -2.89
CA ASN A 372 5.19 44.83 -3.74
C ASN A 372 4.23 44.83 -4.93
N PRO A 373 3.67 45.97 -5.28
CA PRO A 373 2.86 46.11 -6.50
C PRO A 373 3.65 45.74 -7.74
N GLY A 374 3.04 44.93 -8.62
CA GLY A 374 3.63 44.51 -9.88
C GLY A 374 4.57 43.31 -9.81
N GLU A 375 4.90 42.80 -8.64
CA GLU A 375 5.59 41.52 -8.49
C GLU A 375 4.59 40.35 -8.46
N PRO A 376 4.91 39.22 -9.13
CA PRO A 376 4.07 38.04 -9.06
C PRO A 376 4.08 37.43 -7.62
N PRO A 377 2.93 36.94 -7.12
CA PRO A 377 2.89 36.24 -5.84
C PRO A 377 3.85 35.04 -5.81
N ARG A 378 4.59 34.89 -4.73
CA ARG A 378 5.55 33.78 -4.49
C ARG A 378 5.14 32.98 -3.27
N PRO A 379 5.53 31.69 -3.18
CA PRO A 379 5.30 30.89 -1.96
C PRO A 379 5.81 31.60 -0.72
N LEU A 380 5.06 31.53 0.38
CA LEU A 380 5.40 32.21 1.66
C LEU A 380 6.84 31.97 2.12
N GLY A 381 7.34 30.74 1.95
CA GLY A 381 8.70 30.37 2.32
C GLY A 381 9.82 31.06 1.51
N ARG A 382 9.46 31.84 0.48
CA ARG A 382 10.43 32.60 -0.35
C ARG A 382 10.33 34.11 -0.13
N VAL A 383 9.58 34.56 0.85
CA VAL A 383 9.47 35.99 1.20
C VAL A 383 10.71 36.41 2.00
N ALA A 384 11.39 37.44 1.55
CA ALA A 384 12.72 37.80 2.05
C ALA A 384 12.72 38.68 3.33
N SER A 385 11.60 39.37 3.67
CA SER A 385 11.53 40.33 4.78
C SER A 385 10.92 39.72 6.03
N GLY A 386 11.69 39.63 7.13
CA GLY A 386 11.22 39.07 8.41
C GLY A 386 10.03 39.82 9.00
N GLY A 387 10.06 41.14 9.04
CA GLY A 387 8.95 41.93 9.59
C GLY A 387 7.66 41.88 8.75
N GLU A 388 7.76 41.80 7.40
CA GLU A 388 6.61 41.63 6.54
C GLU A 388 5.99 40.23 6.70
N LEU A 389 6.83 39.21 6.77
CA LEU A 389 6.40 37.86 7.00
C LEU A 389 5.71 37.70 8.37
N SER A 390 6.26 38.28 9.44
CA SER A 390 5.64 38.25 10.78
C SER A 390 4.27 38.93 10.79
N ARG A 391 4.11 40.10 10.12
CA ARG A 391 2.81 40.77 9.99
C ARG A 391 1.82 39.96 9.13
N MET A 392 2.30 39.35 8.06
CA MET A 392 1.48 38.45 7.25
C MET A 392 1.02 37.22 8.06
N MET A 393 1.90 36.64 8.87
CA MET A 393 1.56 35.55 9.78
C MET A 393 0.55 35.97 10.83
N LEU A 394 0.67 37.20 11.36
CA LEU A 394 -0.35 37.77 12.26
C LEU A 394 -1.72 37.87 11.59
N ALA A 395 -1.79 38.39 10.36
CA ALA A 395 -3.03 38.44 9.58
C ALA A 395 -3.65 37.04 9.36
N LEU A 396 -2.84 36.08 8.95
CA LEU A 396 -3.26 34.72 8.71
C LEU A 396 -3.74 34.02 10.00
N LYS A 397 -2.96 34.12 11.08
CA LYS A 397 -3.32 33.58 12.41
C LYS A 397 -4.59 34.24 12.96
N THR A 398 -4.82 35.53 12.72
CA THR A 398 -6.06 36.22 13.11
C THR A 398 -7.28 35.63 12.40
N VAL A 399 -7.17 35.25 11.11
CA VAL A 399 -8.22 34.59 10.33
C VAL A 399 -8.45 33.15 10.78
N LEU A 400 -7.38 32.46 11.19
CA LEU A 400 -7.40 31.06 11.61
C LEU A 400 -7.63 30.85 13.11
N ALA A 401 -7.71 31.89 13.92
CA ALA A 401 -7.62 31.83 15.38
C ALA A 401 -8.54 30.80 16.04
N GLU A 402 -9.78 30.66 15.58
CA GLU A 402 -10.74 29.70 16.14
C GLU A 402 -10.44 28.23 15.78
N MET A 403 -9.71 28.01 14.69
CA MET A 403 -9.44 26.68 14.14
C MET A 403 -8.01 26.22 14.38
N ASP A 404 -7.12 27.14 14.72
CA ASP A 404 -5.72 26.83 14.99
C ASP A 404 -5.56 26.16 16.35
N GLN A 405 -4.96 24.96 16.34
CA GLN A 405 -4.81 24.14 17.54
C GLN A 405 -3.49 24.37 18.29
N VAL A 406 -2.63 25.24 17.76
CA VAL A 406 -1.34 25.58 18.43
C VAL A 406 -1.64 26.46 19.65
N PRO A 407 -1.36 25.99 20.88
CA PRO A 407 -1.77 26.75 22.07
C PRO A 407 -0.94 28.00 22.35
N VAL A 408 0.31 28.07 21.87
CA VAL A 408 1.23 29.16 22.16
C VAL A 408 1.77 29.78 20.87
N LEU A 409 1.63 31.09 20.72
CA LEU A 409 2.17 31.86 19.60
C LEU A 409 3.21 32.87 20.12
N VAL A 410 4.35 32.90 19.47
CA VAL A 410 5.44 33.86 19.80
C VAL A 410 5.69 34.73 18.58
N PHE A 411 5.55 36.04 18.74
CA PHE A 411 5.86 37.02 17.70
C PHE A 411 7.10 37.82 18.07
N ASP A 412 8.14 37.71 17.25
CA ASP A 412 9.36 38.47 17.35
C ASP A 412 9.52 39.37 16.11
N GLU A 413 10.13 40.54 16.28
CA GLU A 413 10.41 41.52 15.22
C GLU A 413 9.19 42.00 14.42
N ILE A 414 7.97 41.75 14.90
CA ILE A 414 6.74 42.10 14.18
C ILE A 414 6.59 43.63 14.01
N ASP A 415 7.18 44.40 14.91
CA ASP A 415 7.14 45.87 15.00
C ASP A 415 8.30 46.56 14.27
N THR A 416 9.17 45.80 13.58
CA THR A 416 10.29 46.34 12.78
C THR A 416 9.79 47.20 11.63
N GLY A 417 10.22 48.47 11.62
CA GLY A 417 9.90 49.42 10.54
C GLY A 417 8.48 50.00 10.59
N VAL A 418 7.76 49.83 11.70
CA VAL A 418 6.39 50.32 11.86
C VAL A 418 6.28 51.25 13.08
N GLY A 419 5.21 52.05 13.13
CA GLY A 419 4.93 52.93 14.25
C GLY A 419 3.50 53.51 14.21
N GLY A 420 3.14 54.31 15.17
CA GLY A 420 1.86 55.02 15.22
C GLY A 420 0.62 54.13 15.07
N ALA A 421 -0.20 54.42 14.07
CA ALA A 421 -1.47 53.71 13.83
C ALA A 421 -1.31 52.23 13.48
N VAL A 422 -0.20 51.85 12.82
CA VAL A 422 0.07 50.44 12.47
C VAL A 422 0.36 49.63 13.74
N ALA A 423 1.18 50.18 14.64
CA ALA A 423 1.49 49.53 15.92
C ALA A 423 0.23 49.33 16.80
N ALA A 424 -0.67 50.33 16.82
CA ALA A 424 -1.96 50.20 17.52
C ALA A 424 -2.84 49.10 16.89
N ALA A 425 -2.95 49.03 15.54
CA ALA A 425 -3.69 48.01 14.84
C ALA A 425 -3.13 46.60 15.09
N MET A 426 -1.78 46.44 15.14
CA MET A 426 -1.10 45.18 15.48
C MET A 426 -1.44 44.75 16.91
N GLY A 427 -1.30 45.69 17.89
CA GLY A 427 -1.62 45.40 19.29
C GLY A 427 -3.05 44.89 19.47
N THR A 428 -4.02 45.49 18.77
CA THR A 428 -5.42 45.02 18.79
C THR A 428 -5.57 43.60 18.26
N ARG A 429 -4.85 43.23 17.19
CA ARG A 429 -4.91 41.86 16.61
C ARG A 429 -4.23 40.83 17.49
N LEU A 430 -3.05 41.18 18.06
CA LEU A 430 -2.36 40.33 19.05
C LEU A 430 -3.28 40.04 20.24
N ARG A 431 -3.97 41.07 20.73
CA ARG A 431 -4.94 40.92 21.81
C ARG A 431 -6.10 40.04 21.44
N LYS A 432 -6.66 40.17 20.22
CA LYS A 432 -7.72 39.28 19.68
C LYS A 432 -7.25 37.83 19.63
N LEU A 433 -6.01 37.57 19.18
CA LEU A 433 -5.42 36.23 19.21
C LEU A 433 -5.27 35.70 20.65
N GLY A 434 -5.00 36.57 21.61
CA GLY A 434 -4.88 36.20 23.03
C GLY A 434 -6.17 35.63 23.65
N SER A 435 -7.34 35.78 23.03
CA SER A 435 -8.57 35.12 23.48
C SER A 435 -8.65 33.62 23.08
N PHE A 436 -7.82 33.19 22.15
CA PHE A 436 -7.78 31.80 21.67
C PHE A 436 -6.46 31.08 22.00
N HIS A 437 -5.36 31.85 22.10
CA HIS A 437 -4.00 31.35 22.27
C HIS A 437 -3.29 32.08 23.40
N GLN A 438 -2.26 31.48 23.98
CA GLN A 438 -1.28 32.24 24.75
C GLN A 438 -0.32 32.94 23.79
N VAL A 439 -0.36 34.28 23.74
CA VAL A 439 0.44 35.07 22.81
C VAL A 439 1.58 35.79 23.55
N PHE A 440 2.80 35.50 23.11
CA PHE A 440 3.98 36.28 23.50
C PHE A 440 4.37 37.22 22.35
N CYS A 441 4.60 38.50 22.66
CA CYS A 441 5.10 39.46 21.69
C CYS A 441 6.32 40.18 22.25
N ILE A 442 7.43 40.12 21.53
CA ILE A 442 8.62 40.89 21.83
C ILE A 442 8.49 42.21 21.08
N THR A 443 8.44 43.31 21.81
CA THR A 443 8.19 44.65 21.24
C THR A 443 8.94 45.75 21.96
N HIS A 444 9.30 46.78 21.20
CA HIS A 444 9.82 48.04 21.73
C HIS A 444 8.78 49.18 21.60
N LEU A 445 7.60 48.90 21.03
CA LEU A 445 6.57 49.90 20.77
C LEU A 445 5.54 49.96 21.92
N PRO A 446 5.37 51.15 22.55
CA PRO A 446 4.41 51.33 23.66
C PRO A 446 2.95 51.04 23.23
N GLN A 447 2.59 51.30 21.96
CA GLN A 447 1.26 51.04 21.42
C GLN A 447 0.93 49.52 21.41
N VAL A 448 1.93 48.66 21.20
CA VAL A 448 1.77 47.21 21.25
C VAL A 448 1.78 46.76 22.72
N ALA A 449 2.77 47.16 23.48
CA ALA A 449 2.93 46.75 24.88
C ALA A 449 1.73 47.17 25.78
N SER A 450 1.08 48.30 25.49
CA SER A 450 -0.11 48.74 26.20
C SER A 450 -1.32 47.81 26.03
N GLN A 451 -1.42 47.07 24.93
CA GLN A 451 -2.51 46.14 24.64
C GLN A 451 -2.40 44.80 25.40
N ALA A 452 -1.23 44.45 25.91
CA ALA A 452 -1.01 43.19 26.60
C ALA A 452 -1.76 43.12 27.94
N GLU A 453 -2.18 41.93 28.37
CA GLU A 453 -2.71 41.65 29.70
C GLU A 453 -1.59 41.54 30.73
N HIS A 454 -0.50 40.90 30.35
CA HIS A 454 0.71 40.72 31.14
C HIS A 454 1.88 41.45 30.49
N HIS A 455 2.69 42.13 31.30
CA HIS A 455 3.87 42.84 30.82
C HIS A 455 5.12 42.31 31.54
N LEU A 456 6.03 41.75 30.76
CA LEU A 456 7.33 41.24 31.20
C LEU A 456 8.42 42.21 30.76
N LEU A 457 9.16 42.79 31.71
CA LEU A 457 10.32 43.62 31.43
C LEU A 457 11.58 42.76 31.45
N VAL A 458 12.33 42.79 30.34
CA VAL A 458 13.63 42.11 30.21
C VAL A 458 14.74 43.12 30.33
N GLU A 459 15.57 42.97 31.35
CA GLU A 459 16.69 43.87 31.63
C GLU A 459 18.03 43.14 31.64
N LYS A 460 19.04 43.77 31.06
CA LYS A 460 20.42 43.31 31.13
C LYS A 460 21.12 44.10 32.24
N GLY A 461 21.54 43.42 33.30
CA GLY A 461 22.31 43.99 34.42
C GLY A 461 23.74 43.49 34.43
N LEU A 462 24.61 44.21 35.13
CA LEU A 462 25.98 43.77 35.43
C LEU A 462 26.02 43.29 36.90
N GLU A 463 26.13 41.98 37.08
CA GLU A 463 26.37 41.37 38.39
C GLU A 463 27.78 40.80 38.43
N SER A 464 28.60 41.26 39.39
CA SER A 464 29.96 40.77 39.64
C SER A 464 30.86 40.75 38.39
N ARG A 465 30.81 41.82 37.56
CA ARG A 465 31.50 41.93 36.24
C ARG A 465 31.03 40.95 35.15
N ARG A 466 29.87 40.31 35.31
CA ARG A 466 29.25 39.49 34.30
C ARG A 466 27.87 40.04 33.94
N THR A 467 27.50 39.95 32.67
CA THR A 467 26.16 40.34 32.23
C THR A 467 25.16 39.26 32.67
N SER A 468 24.12 39.68 33.40
CA SER A 468 22.96 38.85 33.72
C SER A 468 21.72 39.43 33.05
N THR A 469 20.81 38.55 32.62
CA THR A 469 19.50 38.95 32.12
C THR A 469 18.46 38.60 33.16
N SER A 470 17.64 39.57 33.56
CA SER A 470 16.52 39.36 34.47
C SER A 470 15.20 39.66 33.79
N VAL A 471 14.16 38.93 34.19
CA VAL A 471 12.80 39.11 33.71
C VAL A 471 11.91 39.45 34.90
N ARG A 472 11.20 40.58 34.82
CA ARG A 472 10.29 41.01 35.86
C ARG A 472 8.88 41.23 35.33
N THR A 473 7.87 40.75 36.04
CA THR A 473 6.46 41.03 35.75
C THR A 473 6.09 42.41 36.26
N LEU A 474 5.63 43.28 35.39
CA LEU A 474 5.18 44.64 35.73
C LEU A 474 3.65 44.65 35.94
N LYS A 475 3.22 45.32 37.03
CA LYS A 475 1.81 45.54 37.37
C LYS A 475 1.57 46.99 37.80
N GLY A 476 0.34 47.50 37.61
CA GLY A 476 -0.08 48.82 38.09
C GLY A 476 0.87 49.95 37.68
N MET A 477 1.33 50.76 38.63
CA MET A 477 2.21 51.91 38.39
C MET A 477 3.52 51.54 37.70
N GLY A 478 4.12 50.38 38.01
CA GLY A 478 5.36 49.95 37.34
C GLY A 478 5.17 49.70 35.84
N ARG A 479 4.01 49.24 35.45
CA ARG A 479 3.66 49.07 34.01
C ARG A 479 3.44 50.44 33.34
N GLU A 480 2.77 51.38 34.01
CA GLU A 480 2.56 52.72 33.50
C GLU A 480 3.89 53.46 33.31
N GLU A 481 4.82 53.33 34.28
CA GLU A 481 6.15 53.92 34.19
C GLU A 481 6.96 53.34 33.01
N GLU A 482 6.90 52.03 32.78
CA GLU A 482 7.60 51.42 31.66
C GLU A 482 7.00 51.84 30.29
N ILE A 483 5.69 51.90 30.16
CA ILE A 483 5.04 52.42 28.94
C ILE A 483 5.39 53.90 28.75
N ALA A 484 5.46 54.71 29.85
CA ALA A 484 5.90 56.09 29.77
C ALA A 484 7.38 56.22 29.38
N ARG A 485 8.26 55.32 29.86
CA ARG A 485 9.65 55.23 29.44
C ARG A 485 9.80 54.88 27.96
N MET A 486 9.00 53.96 27.46
CA MET A 486 8.96 53.59 26.04
C MET A 486 8.48 54.74 25.16
N LEU A 487 7.56 55.60 25.63
CA LEU A 487 7.06 56.78 24.94
C LEU A 487 8.04 57.95 24.92
N GLY A 488 8.60 58.29 26.11
CA GLY A 488 9.34 59.51 26.32
C GLY A 488 10.87 59.33 26.42
N GLY A 489 11.37 58.11 26.36
CA GLY A 489 12.79 57.81 26.54
C GLY A 489 13.29 58.15 27.96
N LEU A 490 14.42 58.89 28.07
CA LEU A 490 15.05 59.16 29.33
C LEU A 490 14.32 60.27 30.21
N THR A 491 13.45 61.08 29.58
CA THR A 491 12.77 62.17 30.27
C THR A 491 11.26 61.95 30.31
N ILE A 492 10.77 61.48 31.46
CA ILE A 492 9.34 61.19 31.65
C ILE A 492 8.67 62.45 32.24
N THR A 493 7.92 63.17 31.38
CA THR A 493 7.10 64.34 31.84
C THR A 493 5.73 63.85 32.30
N LYS A 494 5.02 64.74 33.03
CA LYS A 494 3.66 64.49 33.51
C LYS A 494 2.73 64.13 32.36
N LYS A 495 2.84 64.80 31.22
CA LYS A 495 2.04 64.55 30.01
C LYS A 495 2.32 63.17 29.38
N VAL A 496 3.57 62.72 29.40
CA VAL A 496 3.94 61.38 28.92
C VAL A 496 3.32 60.29 29.82
N ARG A 497 3.28 60.47 31.15
CA ARG A 497 2.60 59.52 32.04
C ARG A 497 1.08 59.48 31.80
N GLU A 498 0.45 60.66 31.62
CA GLU A 498 -0.97 60.75 31.29
C GLU A 498 -1.28 59.97 29.97
N THR A 499 -0.49 60.19 28.94
CA THR A 499 -0.62 59.44 27.66
C THR A 499 -0.39 57.94 27.86
N ALA A 500 0.55 57.52 28.67
CA ALA A 500 0.78 56.09 28.98
C ALA A 500 -0.45 55.45 29.67
N ALA A 501 -1.03 56.20 30.66
CA ALA A 501 -2.24 55.74 31.35
C ALA A 501 -3.45 55.68 30.40
N GLU A 502 -3.62 56.64 29.49
CA GLU A 502 -4.67 56.65 28.45
C GLU A 502 -4.53 55.46 27.50
N LEU A 503 -3.30 55.12 27.04
CA LEU A 503 -3.06 53.95 26.17
C LEU A 503 -3.46 52.64 26.86
N ILE A 504 -3.11 52.46 28.14
CA ILE A 504 -3.45 51.29 28.95
C ILE A 504 -4.98 51.22 29.21
N ALA A 505 -5.62 52.37 29.50
CA ALA A 505 -7.06 52.45 29.76
C ALA A 505 -7.86 52.17 28.47
N GLY A 506 -7.44 52.75 27.32
CA GLY A 506 -8.06 52.54 26.03
C GLY A 506 -8.01 51.07 25.60
N ALA A 507 -6.91 50.39 25.92
CA ALA A 507 -6.80 48.96 25.70
C ALA A 507 -7.82 48.12 26.50
N LYS A 508 -8.15 48.53 27.73
CA LYS A 508 -9.14 47.86 28.58
C LYS A 508 -10.60 48.13 28.13
N GLY A 509 -10.89 49.31 27.59
CA GLY A 509 -12.24 49.68 27.13
C GLY A 509 -12.73 48.93 25.90
N GLN A 510 -11.85 48.41 25.09
CA GLN A 510 -12.20 47.57 23.89
C GLN A 510 -12.65 46.14 24.23
N GLN A 511 -12.75 45.76 25.51
CA GLN A 511 -13.29 44.46 25.96
C GLN A 511 -14.84 44.45 26.08
N SER A 512 -15.52 45.61 25.94
CA SER A 512 -16.94 45.75 26.27
C SER A 512 -17.84 45.93 25.03
N GLU A 513 -17.29 45.90 23.84
CA GLU A 513 -17.99 45.88 22.56
C GLU A 513 -17.69 44.56 21.79
#